data_ecb3ce947c1bc9c718de1b469165399a
#
_entry.id   ecb3ce947c1bc9c718de1b469165399a
#
_cell.length_a   1.000
_cell.length_b   1.000
_cell.length_c   1.000
_cell.angle_alpha   90.00
_cell.angle_beta   90.00
_cell.angle_gamma   90.00
#
_symmetry.space_group_name_H-M   'P 1'
#
loop_
_entity.id
_entity.type
_entity.pdbx_description
1 polymer ?
#
loop_
_entity_poly.entity_id
_entity_poly.type
_entity_poly.pdbx_seq_one_letter_code
_entity_poly.pdbx_strand_id
1 'polypeptide(L)'
;MYLVSVYFDKTAEHILQRYINKIAEKTGNTFMTDNSVPPHMTISAIEARSENALLGAMDNLRNSLSNGTISIVSVGQLLPYVFYATPVLNGYLQDLSEKVFDEMKSIPESTVSRYYKPMSWLPHITLGKTLTKEQMQMAFSVMQESFVPFEAAITEIGLARVNPHRDVVRWELKQQQ
;
A
#
# COMPACT_ATOMS: atom_id res chain seq x y z
N MET A 1 1.43 -15.38 5.40
CA MET A 1 1.40 -14.39 4.29
C MET A 1 2.16 -13.16 4.71
N TYR A 2 2.95 -12.58 3.81
CA TYR A 2 3.72 -11.36 3.98
C TYR A 2 3.34 -10.36 2.89
N LEU A 3 3.45 -9.06 3.21
CA LEU A 3 3.23 -7.96 2.27
C LEU A 3 4.51 -7.15 2.11
N VAL A 4 4.89 -6.88 0.88
CA VAL A 4 5.85 -5.83 0.56
C VAL A 4 5.05 -4.57 0.25
N SER A 5 5.30 -3.52 1.01
CA SER A 5 4.57 -2.25 0.91
C SER A 5 5.52 -1.08 0.83
N VAL A 6 5.07 0.00 0.23
CA VAL A 6 5.77 1.29 0.21
C VAL A 6 5.01 2.30 1.05
N TYR A 7 5.75 3.27 1.56
CA TYR A 7 5.26 4.34 2.43
C TYR A 7 5.66 5.70 1.85
N PHE A 8 5.01 6.74 2.35
CA PHE A 8 5.01 8.05 1.73
C PHE A 8 5.76 9.09 2.58
N ASP A 9 6.06 10.22 1.95
CA ASP A 9 6.54 11.40 2.67
C ASP A 9 5.51 11.87 3.71
N LYS A 10 5.98 12.66 4.69
CA LYS A 10 5.16 13.12 5.82
C LYS A 10 3.92 13.91 5.41
N THR A 11 3.99 14.67 4.33
CA THR A 11 2.86 15.46 3.84
C THR A 11 1.76 14.55 3.30
N ALA A 12 2.12 13.60 2.44
CA ALA A 12 1.19 12.63 1.87
C ALA A 12 0.63 11.70 2.97
N GLU A 13 1.46 11.23 3.91
CA GLU A 13 1.03 10.45 5.06
C GLU A 13 -0.05 11.19 5.87
N HIS A 14 0.15 12.47 6.19
CA HIS A 14 -0.83 13.29 6.90
C HIS A 14 -2.14 13.48 6.12
N ILE A 15 -2.07 13.68 4.80
CA ILE A 15 -3.27 13.81 3.97
C ILE A 15 -4.07 12.51 3.99
N LEU A 16 -3.42 11.37 3.77
CA LEU A 16 -4.05 10.05 3.76
C LEU A 16 -4.64 9.69 5.12
N GLN A 17 -3.89 9.94 6.21
CA GLN A 17 -4.38 9.71 7.57
C GLN A 17 -5.60 10.57 7.89
N ARG A 18 -5.64 11.82 7.44
CA ARG A 18 -6.81 12.69 7.59
C ARG A 18 -8.04 12.11 6.87
N TYR A 19 -7.87 11.53 5.68
CA TYR A 19 -8.97 10.87 4.98
C TYR A 19 -9.46 9.62 5.71
N ILE A 20 -8.54 8.79 6.23
CA ILE A 20 -8.87 7.62 7.07
C ILE A 20 -9.69 8.06 8.29
N ASN A 21 -9.26 9.11 8.98
CA ASN A 21 -9.95 9.62 10.18
C ASN A 21 -11.35 10.16 9.84
N LYS A 22 -11.49 10.91 8.74
CA LYS A 22 -12.81 11.41 8.28
C LYS A 22 -13.77 10.28 7.94
N ILE A 23 -13.29 9.22 7.28
CA ILE A 23 -14.11 8.05 6.97
C ILE A 23 -14.53 7.35 8.27
N ALA A 24 -13.60 7.13 9.20
CA ALA A 24 -13.90 6.52 10.49
C ALA A 24 -14.95 7.32 11.29
N GLU A 25 -14.77 8.64 11.37
CA GLU A 25 -15.71 9.54 12.05
C GLU A 25 -17.12 9.48 11.44
N LYS A 26 -17.22 9.54 10.11
CA LYS A 26 -18.51 9.58 9.43
C LYS A 26 -19.23 8.24 9.41
N THR A 27 -18.49 7.15 9.27
CA THR A 27 -19.05 5.79 9.14
C THR A 27 -19.19 5.06 10.46
N GLY A 28 -18.50 5.50 11.52
CA GLY A 28 -18.34 4.76 12.78
C GLY A 28 -17.47 3.50 12.65
N ASN A 29 -16.83 3.28 11.50
CA ASN A 29 -15.92 2.15 11.31
C ASN A 29 -14.49 2.56 11.66
N THR A 30 -13.99 2.11 12.81
CA THR A 30 -12.67 2.44 13.35
C THR A 30 -11.59 1.41 13.03
N PHE A 31 -11.85 0.45 12.13
CA PHE A 31 -10.91 -0.63 11.84
C PHE A 31 -9.50 -0.13 11.50
N MET A 32 -9.38 0.90 10.65
CA MET A 32 -8.07 1.43 10.24
C MET A 32 -7.37 2.17 11.39
N THR A 33 -8.11 2.94 12.18
CA THR A 33 -7.57 3.72 13.31
C THR A 33 -7.20 2.84 14.51
N ASP A 34 -8.02 1.85 14.84
CA ASP A 34 -7.78 0.95 15.98
C ASP A 34 -6.57 0.04 15.77
N ASN A 35 -6.30 -0.35 14.53
CA ASN A 35 -5.15 -1.18 14.20
C ASN A 35 -3.85 -0.39 13.97
N SER A 36 -3.91 0.94 14.01
CA SER A 36 -2.74 1.84 13.87
C SER A 36 -1.84 1.50 12.66
N VAL A 37 -2.43 1.02 11.58
CA VAL A 37 -1.70 0.69 10.35
C VAL A 37 -1.43 1.98 9.59
N PRO A 38 -0.15 2.36 9.36
CA PRO A 38 0.16 3.59 8.64
C PRO A 38 -0.34 3.51 7.19
N PRO A 39 -0.70 4.65 6.57
CA PRO A 39 -1.01 4.68 5.16
C PRO A 39 0.11 4.07 4.32
N HIS A 40 -0.22 3.08 3.48
CA HIS A 40 0.74 2.36 2.67
C HIS A 40 0.10 1.87 1.37
N MET A 41 0.95 1.52 0.41
CA MET A 41 0.52 0.85 -0.81
C MET A 41 1.24 -0.50 -0.92
N THR A 42 0.48 -1.58 -0.95
CA THR A 42 1.02 -2.93 -1.11
C THR A 42 1.44 -3.17 -2.56
N ILE A 43 2.69 -3.58 -2.75
CA ILE A 43 3.27 -3.90 -4.06
C ILE A 43 3.29 -5.40 -4.32
N SER A 44 3.40 -6.22 -3.27
CA SER A 44 3.37 -7.67 -3.40
C SER A 44 2.79 -8.33 -2.16
N ALA A 45 2.08 -9.44 -2.37
CA ALA A 45 1.62 -10.34 -1.31
C ALA A 45 2.20 -11.73 -1.56
N ILE A 46 2.87 -12.31 -0.55
CA ILE A 46 3.72 -13.48 -0.70
C ILE A 46 3.41 -14.48 0.41
N GLU A 47 3.22 -15.73 0.01
CA GLU A 47 3.32 -16.86 0.93
C GLU A 47 4.75 -17.36 0.91
N ALA A 48 5.38 -17.41 2.09
CA ALA A 48 6.71 -17.94 2.27
C ALA A 48 6.80 -18.70 3.59
N ARG A 49 7.73 -19.64 3.68
CA ARG A 49 7.91 -20.51 4.83
C ARG A 49 8.34 -19.75 6.08
N SER A 50 9.19 -18.73 5.90
CA SER A 50 9.67 -17.87 6.99
C SER A 50 9.98 -16.48 6.49
N GLU A 51 10.01 -15.52 7.40
CA GLU A 51 10.45 -14.15 7.08
C GLU A 51 11.93 -14.07 6.68
N ASN A 52 12.77 -14.92 7.24
CA ASN A 52 14.21 -14.97 6.92
C ASN A 52 14.46 -15.27 5.43
N ALA A 53 13.59 -16.05 4.79
CA ALA A 53 13.69 -16.32 3.36
C ALA A 53 13.48 -15.06 2.49
N LEU A 54 12.77 -14.06 3.03
CA LEU A 54 12.45 -12.83 2.32
C LEU A 54 13.45 -11.69 2.57
N LEU A 55 14.24 -11.76 3.66
CA LEU A 55 15.10 -10.63 4.06
C LEU A 55 16.21 -10.34 3.04
N GLY A 56 16.79 -11.36 2.40
CA GLY A 56 17.80 -11.16 1.35
C GLY A 56 17.25 -10.41 0.14
N ALA A 57 16.06 -10.80 -0.33
CA ALA A 57 15.38 -10.11 -1.43
C ALA A 57 14.98 -8.67 -1.04
N MET A 58 14.54 -8.45 0.19
CA MET A 58 14.26 -7.10 0.69
C MET A 58 15.51 -6.23 0.72
N ASP A 59 16.67 -6.76 1.10
CA ASP A 59 17.93 -6.01 1.08
C ASP A 59 18.37 -5.66 -0.35
N ASN A 60 18.21 -6.59 -1.31
CA ASN A 60 18.41 -6.31 -2.74
C ASN A 60 17.51 -5.17 -3.22
N LEU A 61 16.22 -5.21 -2.87
CA LEU A 61 15.25 -4.15 -3.22
C LEU A 61 15.67 -2.80 -2.64
N ARG A 62 16.02 -2.73 -1.36
CA ARG A 62 16.52 -1.52 -0.72
C ARG A 62 17.71 -0.91 -1.46
N ASN A 63 18.60 -1.76 -1.98
CA ASN A 63 19.81 -1.31 -2.67
C ASN A 63 19.59 -0.89 -4.12
N SER A 64 18.54 -1.41 -4.77
CA SER A 64 18.22 -1.19 -6.19
C SER A 64 17.09 -0.20 -6.46
N LEU A 65 16.26 0.10 -5.45
CA LEU A 65 15.15 1.02 -5.58
C LEU A 65 15.54 2.42 -5.12
N SER A 66 14.93 3.41 -5.76
CA SER A 66 15.01 4.83 -5.38
C SER A 66 13.61 5.36 -5.06
N ASN A 67 13.54 6.48 -4.35
CA ASN A 67 12.31 7.21 -4.18
C ASN A 67 11.74 7.68 -5.53
N GLY A 68 10.45 7.98 -5.56
CA GLY A 68 9.79 8.49 -6.75
C GLY A 68 8.45 9.12 -6.40
N THR A 69 7.93 9.92 -7.31
CA THR A 69 6.69 10.67 -7.12
C THR A 69 5.53 10.01 -7.86
N ILE A 70 4.37 10.00 -7.23
CA ILE A 70 3.11 9.52 -7.79
C ILE A 70 2.01 10.56 -7.58
N SER A 71 1.05 10.61 -8.52
CA SER A 71 -0.12 11.47 -8.42
C SER A 71 -1.32 10.65 -7.94
N ILE A 72 -1.82 10.91 -6.74
CA ILE A 72 -3.01 10.26 -6.19
C ILE A 72 -4.22 11.07 -6.64
N VAL A 73 -5.09 10.47 -7.46
CA VAL A 73 -6.06 11.22 -8.27
C VAL A 73 -7.50 10.80 -8.07
N SER A 74 -7.76 9.65 -7.46
CA SER A 74 -9.12 9.13 -7.35
C SER A 74 -9.31 8.26 -6.13
N VAL A 75 -10.55 7.94 -5.84
CA VAL A 75 -10.96 6.94 -4.84
C VAL A 75 -11.78 5.85 -5.51
N GLY A 76 -11.82 4.68 -4.90
CA GLY A 76 -12.55 3.53 -5.41
C GLY A 76 -12.84 2.50 -4.34
N GLN A 77 -13.42 1.38 -4.78
CA GLN A 77 -13.72 0.26 -3.89
C GLN A 77 -13.21 -1.07 -4.46
N LEU A 78 -12.65 -1.90 -3.59
CA LEU A 78 -12.48 -3.33 -3.80
C LEU A 78 -13.60 -4.02 -3.05
N LEU A 79 -14.54 -4.56 -3.82
CA LEU A 79 -15.72 -5.19 -3.25
C LEU A 79 -15.36 -6.46 -2.47
N PRO A 80 -16.08 -6.75 -1.39
CA PRO A 80 -17.22 -5.96 -0.90
C PRO A 80 -16.87 -4.91 0.17
N TYR A 81 -15.64 -4.88 0.72
CA TYR A 81 -15.40 -4.26 2.03
C TYR A 81 -14.30 -3.19 2.08
N VAL A 82 -13.56 -2.93 1.00
CA VAL A 82 -12.39 -2.04 1.02
C VAL A 82 -12.63 -0.77 0.22
N PHE A 83 -12.43 0.38 0.86
CA PHE A 83 -12.40 1.69 0.24
C PHE A 83 -10.94 2.18 0.14
N TYR A 84 -10.54 2.74 -1.00
CA TYR A 84 -9.14 3.09 -1.24
C TYR A 84 -8.97 4.39 -2.03
N ALA A 85 -7.79 4.98 -1.94
CA ALA A 85 -7.28 5.97 -2.88
C ALA A 85 -6.37 5.29 -3.90
N THR A 86 -6.34 5.81 -5.13
CA THR A 86 -5.54 5.23 -6.22
C THR A 86 -4.71 6.30 -6.92
N PRO A 87 -3.43 6.00 -7.23
CA PRO A 87 -2.60 6.84 -8.08
C PRO A 87 -2.85 6.57 -9.56
N VAL A 88 -2.40 7.51 -10.40
CA VAL A 88 -2.17 7.22 -11.82
C VAL A 88 -1.01 6.24 -11.93
N LEU A 89 -1.19 5.17 -12.70
CA LEU A 89 -0.10 4.28 -13.03
C LEU A 89 0.90 5.04 -13.93
N ASN A 90 2.13 5.18 -13.46
CA ASN A 90 3.23 5.82 -14.19
C ASN A 90 4.41 4.83 -14.35
N GLY A 91 5.44 5.24 -15.10
CA GLY A 91 6.62 4.42 -15.33
C GLY A 91 7.32 3.99 -14.03
N TYR A 92 7.38 4.89 -13.03
CA TYR A 92 7.98 4.57 -11.72
C TYR A 92 7.25 3.44 -11.00
N LEU A 93 5.92 3.48 -10.94
CA LEU A 93 5.11 2.42 -10.32
C LEU A 93 5.21 1.10 -11.07
N GLN A 94 5.31 1.15 -12.39
CA GLN A 94 5.49 -0.05 -13.20
C GLN A 94 6.85 -0.69 -12.93
N ASP A 95 7.94 0.07 -12.98
CA ASP A 95 9.30 -0.40 -12.66
C ASP A 95 9.39 -0.96 -11.24
N LEU A 96 8.74 -0.28 -10.28
CA LEU A 96 8.67 -0.72 -8.88
C LEU A 96 7.98 -2.09 -8.78
N SER A 97 6.82 -2.24 -9.42
CA SER A 97 6.06 -3.49 -9.44
C SER A 97 6.86 -4.64 -10.06
N GLU A 98 7.53 -4.39 -11.20
CA GLU A 98 8.36 -5.38 -11.88
C GLU A 98 9.54 -5.82 -11.03
N LYS A 99 10.31 -4.88 -10.47
CA LYS A 99 11.47 -5.18 -9.62
C LYS A 99 11.08 -5.97 -8.38
N VAL A 100 10.01 -5.56 -7.69
CA VAL A 100 9.52 -6.28 -6.51
C VAL A 100 9.04 -7.69 -6.90
N PHE A 101 8.32 -7.83 -8.01
CA PHE A 101 7.85 -9.13 -8.47
C PHE A 101 9.02 -10.06 -8.82
N ASP A 102 10.03 -9.56 -9.54
CA ASP A 102 11.20 -10.34 -9.97
C ASP A 102 12.02 -10.84 -8.78
N GLU A 103 12.27 -9.99 -7.78
CA GLU A 103 12.95 -10.40 -6.55
C GLU A 103 12.14 -11.46 -5.79
N MET A 104 10.85 -11.23 -5.59
CA MET A 104 10.02 -12.11 -4.77
C MET A 104 9.75 -13.47 -5.43
N LYS A 105 9.56 -13.52 -6.75
CA LYS A 105 9.35 -14.79 -7.47
C LYS A 105 10.58 -15.67 -7.52
N SER A 106 11.77 -15.10 -7.33
CA SER A 106 13.05 -15.84 -7.34
C SER A 106 13.31 -16.66 -6.06
N ILE A 107 12.53 -16.39 -5.00
CA ILE A 107 12.71 -17.02 -3.69
C ILE A 107 12.16 -18.45 -3.73
N PRO A 108 13.00 -19.47 -3.44
CA PRO A 108 12.53 -20.85 -3.38
C PRO A 108 11.40 -21.06 -2.37
N GLU A 109 10.45 -21.92 -2.72
CA GLU A 109 9.30 -22.24 -1.86
C GLU A 109 8.42 -21.03 -1.47
N SER A 110 8.47 -19.96 -2.26
CA SER A 110 7.54 -18.83 -2.14
C SER A 110 6.51 -18.81 -3.25
N THR A 111 5.38 -18.16 -2.99
CA THR A 111 4.33 -17.96 -4.00
C THR A 111 3.85 -16.52 -3.94
N VAL A 112 4.07 -15.78 -5.02
CA VAL A 112 3.54 -14.42 -5.17
C VAL A 112 2.08 -14.50 -5.62
N SER A 113 1.22 -13.75 -4.94
CA SER A 113 -0.19 -13.65 -5.29
C SER A 113 -0.38 -13.15 -6.73
N ARG A 114 -1.28 -13.81 -7.47
CA ARG A 114 -1.59 -13.46 -8.85
C ARG A 114 -2.08 -12.01 -9.04
N TYR A 115 -2.63 -11.40 -8.01
CA TYR A 115 -3.16 -10.03 -8.02
C TYR A 115 -2.05 -8.96 -7.95
N TYR A 116 -0.80 -9.38 -7.72
CA TYR A 116 0.36 -8.51 -7.64
C TYR A 116 1.40 -8.79 -8.73
N LYS A 117 0.99 -9.46 -9.81
CA LYS A 117 1.84 -9.59 -11.00
C LYS A 117 1.88 -8.25 -11.76
N PRO A 118 3.02 -7.86 -12.34
CA PRO A 118 3.11 -6.70 -13.22
C PRO A 118 2.00 -6.72 -14.28
N MET A 119 1.46 -5.58 -14.63
CA MET A 119 0.33 -5.38 -15.56
C MET A 119 -1.02 -6.00 -15.12
N SER A 120 -1.06 -6.70 -13.98
CA SER A 120 -2.30 -7.22 -13.37
C SER A 120 -2.54 -6.66 -11.97
N TRP A 121 -1.66 -5.80 -11.49
CA TRP A 121 -1.72 -5.15 -10.21
C TRP A 121 -2.52 -3.85 -10.28
N LEU A 122 -3.40 -3.66 -9.31
CA LEU A 122 -4.11 -2.39 -9.10
C LEU A 122 -3.44 -1.63 -7.95
N PRO A 123 -2.68 -0.55 -8.21
CA PRO A 123 -2.11 0.26 -7.14
C PRO A 123 -3.21 0.95 -6.34
N HIS A 124 -3.22 0.73 -5.03
CA HIS A 124 -4.23 1.31 -4.15
C HIS A 124 -3.70 1.50 -2.73
N ILE A 125 -4.25 2.50 -2.05
CA ILE A 125 -3.95 2.85 -0.66
C ILE A 125 -5.27 2.72 0.11
N THR A 126 -5.35 1.76 1.03
CA THR A 126 -6.56 1.50 1.80
C THR A 126 -6.86 2.67 2.74
N LEU A 127 -8.04 3.24 2.61
CA LEU A 127 -8.57 4.30 3.48
C LEU A 127 -9.66 3.79 4.44
N GLY A 128 -10.32 2.69 4.08
CA GLY A 128 -11.32 2.04 4.92
C GLY A 128 -11.39 0.54 4.62
N LYS A 129 -11.55 -0.26 5.66
CA LYS A 129 -11.60 -1.72 5.55
C LYS A 129 -12.75 -2.27 6.39
N THR A 130 -13.29 -3.42 5.99
CA THR A 130 -14.46 -4.05 6.64
C THR A 130 -15.72 -3.18 6.64
N LEU A 131 -15.86 -2.27 5.66
CA LEU A 131 -17.02 -1.40 5.53
C LEU A 131 -18.26 -2.20 5.10
N THR A 132 -19.41 -1.91 5.72
CA THR A 132 -20.71 -2.38 5.20
C THR A 132 -21.06 -1.64 3.91
N LYS A 133 -22.12 -2.06 3.24
CA LYS A 133 -22.61 -1.37 2.04
C LYS A 133 -22.97 0.10 2.32
N GLU A 134 -23.64 0.34 3.43
CA GLU A 134 -24.05 1.67 3.86
C GLU A 134 -22.84 2.54 4.22
N GLN A 135 -21.89 1.97 4.97
CA GLN A 135 -20.63 2.64 5.30
C GLN A 135 -19.78 2.98 4.05
N MET A 136 -19.79 2.10 3.05
CA MET A 136 -19.14 2.37 1.77
C MET A 136 -19.75 3.58 1.06
N GLN A 137 -21.07 3.70 1.04
CA GLN A 137 -21.77 4.86 0.48
C GLN A 137 -21.43 6.15 1.25
N MET A 138 -21.36 6.08 2.58
CA MET A 138 -20.93 7.21 3.42
C MET A 138 -19.49 7.62 3.12
N ALA A 139 -18.57 6.64 2.96
CA ALA A 139 -17.17 6.90 2.63
C ALA A 139 -17.04 7.63 1.28
N PHE A 140 -17.80 7.23 0.26
CA PHE A 140 -17.84 7.94 -1.02
C PHE A 140 -18.35 9.37 -0.87
N SER A 141 -19.45 9.59 -0.13
CA SER A 141 -19.99 10.93 0.12
C SER A 141 -18.96 11.84 0.78
N VAL A 142 -18.28 11.35 1.82
CA VAL A 142 -17.22 12.11 2.51
C VAL A 142 -16.07 12.46 1.56
N MET A 143 -15.65 11.53 0.73
CA MET A 143 -14.55 11.77 -0.20
C MET A 143 -14.94 12.68 -1.34
N GLN A 144 -16.18 12.62 -1.81
CA GLN A 144 -16.69 13.55 -2.82
C GLN A 144 -16.60 15.02 -2.36
N GLU A 145 -16.78 15.27 -1.07
CA GLU A 145 -16.69 16.61 -0.47
C GLU A 145 -15.25 17.01 -0.11
N SER A 146 -14.39 16.05 0.16
CA SER A 146 -13.10 16.31 0.83
C SER A 146 -11.87 15.95 0.02
N PHE A 147 -11.99 15.05 -0.96
CA PHE A 147 -10.84 14.56 -1.70
C PHE A 147 -10.36 15.59 -2.72
N VAL A 148 -9.09 15.87 -2.68
CA VAL A 148 -8.37 16.69 -3.66
C VAL A 148 -7.19 15.89 -4.17
N PRO A 149 -6.96 15.78 -5.48
CA PRO A 149 -5.77 15.14 -6.03
C PRO A 149 -4.49 15.78 -5.48
N PHE A 150 -3.47 14.96 -5.20
CA PHE A 150 -2.20 15.42 -4.65
C PHE A 150 -1.04 14.53 -5.09
N GLU A 151 0.16 15.11 -5.04
CA GLU A 151 1.42 14.40 -5.27
C GLU A 151 1.90 13.78 -3.96
N ALA A 152 2.48 12.59 -4.05
CA ALA A 152 3.07 11.87 -2.93
C ALA A 152 4.44 11.31 -3.36
N ALA A 153 5.47 11.53 -2.56
CA ALA A 153 6.73 10.84 -2.74
C ALA A 153 6.70 9.49 -1.99
N ILE A 154 7.07 8.42 -2.68
CA ILE A 154 7.36 7.13 -2.07
C ILE A 154 8.78 7.20 -1.53
N THR A 155 8.94 7.09 -0.20
CA THR A 155 10.21 7.32 0.50
C THR A 155 10.73 6.09 1.21
N GLU A 156 9.90 5.09 1.45
CA GLU A 156 10.29 3.90 2.19
C GLU A 156 9.67 2.63 1.59
N ILE A 157 10.32 1.50 1.82
CA ILE A 157 9.83 0.16 1.52
C ILE A 157 9.87 -0.71 2.78
N GLY A 158 8.90 -1.56 2.97
CA GLY A 158 8.83 -2.45 4.12
C GLY A 158 8.27 -3.82 3.80
N LEU A 159 8.58 -4.78 4.67
CA LEU A 159 8.00 -6.10 4.73
C LEU A 159 7.19 -6.23 6.01
N ALA A 160 5.95 -6.61 5.91
CA ALA A 160 5.10 -6.88 7.05
C ALA A 160 4.51 -8.29 6.98
N ARG A 161 4.39 -8.94 8.13
CA ARG A 161 3.58 -10.15 8.29
C ARG A 161 2.14 -9.74 8.58
N VAL A 162 1.19 -10.46 8.02
CA VAL A 162 -0.24 -10.24 8.31
C VAL A 162 -0.85 -11.39 9.09
N ASN A 163 -1.86 -11.06 9.89
CA ASN A 163 -2.62 -11.97 10.77
C ASN A 163 -1.77 -12.62 11.89
N PRO A 164 -1.37 -11.87 12.94
CA PRO A 164 -1.58 -10.43 13.15
C PRO A 164 -0.59 -9.58 12.33
N HIS A 165 -0.92 -8.30 12.12
CA HIS A 165 -0.02 -7.36 11.47
C HIS A 165 1.21 -7.11 12.34
N ARG A 166 2.41 -7.24 11.74
CA ARG A 166 3.69 -6.95 12.39
C ARG A 166 4.72 -6.57 11.33
N ASP A 167 5.30 -5.40 11.49
CA ASP A 167 6.44 -5.00 10.66
C ASP A 167 7.63 -5.93 10.93
N VAL A 168 8.23 -6.42 9.85
CA VAL A 168 9.46 -7.21 9.88
C VAL A 168 10.65 -6.29 9.67
N VAL A 169 10.63 -5.50 8.60
CA VAL A 169 11.60 -4.46 8.28
C VAL A 169 10.93 -3.30 7.58
N ARG A 170 11.48 -2.09 7.75
CA ARG A 170 11.08 -0.89 7.03
C ARG A 170 12.31 -0.01 6.84
N TRP A 171 12.59 0.39 5.61
CA TRP A 171 13.81 1.11 5.23
C TRP A 171 13.52 2.28 4.31
N GLU A 172 14.28 3.35 4.49
CA GLU A 172 14.31 4.46 3.55
C GLU A 172 14.88 4.03 2.20
N LEU A 173 14.29 4.55 1.13
CA LEU A 173 14.77 4.41 -0.23
C LEU A 173 15.83 5.48 -0.53
N LYS A 174 16.76 5.16 -1.45
CA LYS A 174 17.75 6.13 -1.92
C LYS A 174 17.07 7.27 -2.64
N GLN A 175 17.62 8.47 -2.51
CA GLN A 175 17.19 9.59 -3.33
C GLN A 175 17.55 9.34 -4.80
N GLN A 176 16.64 9.68 -5.70
CA GLN A 176 16.94 9.70 -7.13
C GLN A 176 18.02 10.74 -7.38
N GLN A 177 19.15 10.34 -7.99
CA GLN A 177 20.23 11.25 -8.41
C GLN A 177 19.81 12.05 -9.65
#